data_3b736146046ae1359c9886f358cd93ab
#
_entry.id   3b736146046ae1359c9886f358cd93ab
#
_cell.length_a   1.000
_cell.length_b   1.000
_cell.length_c   1.000
_cell.angle_alpha   90.00
_cell.angle_beta   90.00
_cell.angle_gamma   90.00
#
_symmetry.space_group_name_H-M   'P 1'
#
loop_
_entity.id
_entity.type
_entity.pdbx_description
1 polymer ?
#
loop_
_entity_poly.entity_id
_entity_poly.type
_entity_poly.pdbx_seq_one_letter_code
_entity_poly.pdbx_strand_id
1 'polypeptide(L)'
;EYRARRSCLQEYAKAIDLPLVVRDDYGLRPFVRAVADDIDGRCVKCYELRLYAAAQAAKDGGFDAFTSSLFISPYQNHELLRDVAYRAAEETGVQFYYEDFRPMFRDGQTRARELGFYIQKYCGCVFSEQERYQKPNRILR
;
A
#
# COMPACT_ATOMS: atom_id res chain seq x y z
N GLU A 1 -14.38 -0.36 1.61
CA GLU A 1 -12.99 -0.03 1.96
C GLU A 1 -12.28 0.69 0.80
N TYR A 2 -12.13 0.07 -0.36
CA TYR A 2 -11.43 0.67 -1.51
C TYR A 2 -11.98 2.05 -1.91
N ARG A 3 -13.31 2.16 -2.10
CA ARG A 3 -13.97 3.43 -2.46
C ARG A 3 -13.75 4.51 -1.42
N ALA A 4 -13.87 4.19 -0.14
CA ALA A 4 -13.68 5.16 0.95
C ALA A 4 -12.24 5.70 0.99
N ARG A 5 -11.24 4.83 0.82
CA ARG A 5 -9.82 5.25 0.75
C ARG A 5 -9.55 6.13 -0.46
N ARG A 6 -10.07 5.74 -1.63
CA ARG A 6 -9.91 6.49 -2.87
C ARG A 6 -10.52 7.88 -2.76
N SER A 7 -11.77 7.99 -2.31
CA SER A 7 -12.45 9.27 -2.13
C SER A 7 -11.69 10.18 -1.18
N CYS A 8 -11.31 9.66 0.00
CA CYS A 8 -10.53 10.41 0.99
C CYS A 8 -9.20 10.92 0.41
N LEU A 9 -8.46 10.10 -0.35
CA LEU A 9 -7.22 10.51 -0.98
C LEU A 9 -7.44 11.60 -2.04
N GLN A 10 -8.47 11.46 -2.88
CA GLN A 10 -8.80 12.44 -3.91
C GLN A 10 -9.20 13.80 -3.31
N GLU A 11 -10.02 13.79 -2.26
CA GLU A 11 -10.43 14.99 -1.54
C GLU A 11 -9.24 15.69 -0.88
N TYR A 12 -8.36 14.91 -0.24
CA TYR A 12 -7.16 15.44 0.39
C TYR A 12 -6.18 16.03 -0.61
N ALA A 13 -5.88 15.30 -1.68
CA ALA A 13 -4.96 15.77 -2.72
C ALA A 13 -5.46 17.08 -3.33
N LYS A 14 -6.78 17.20 -3.57
CA LYS A 14 -7.39 18.46 -4.04
C LYS A 14 -7.25 19.59 -3.01
N ALA A 15 -7.45 19.30 -1.72
CA ALA A 15 -7.39 20.32 -0.67
C ALA A 15 -6.00 20.91 -0.47
N ILE A 16 -4.93 20.15 -0.79
CA ILE A 16 -3.53 20.61 -0.67
C ILE A 16 -2.86 20.89 -2.02
N ASP A 17 -3.66 20.93 -3.10
CA ASP A 17 -3.17 21.14 -4.46
C ASP A 17 -2.05 20.17 -4.89
N LEU A 18 -2.18 18.90 -4.48
CA LEU A 18 -1.25 17.83 -4.82
C LEU A 18 -1.67 17.14 -6.12
N PRO A 19 -0.82 17.13 -7.17
CA PRO A 19 -1.10 16.36 -8.38
C PRO A 19 -1.33 14.89 -8.07
N LEU A 20 -2.46 14.34 -8.53
CA LEU A 20 -2.85 12.96 -8.28
C LEU A 20 -3.16 12.24 -9.59
N VAL A 21 -2.43 11.16 -9.86
CA VAL A 21 -2.72 10.22 -10.93
C VAL A 21 -3.42 9.01 -10.35
N VAL A 22 -4.63 8.72 -10.83
CA VAL A 22 -5.43 7.58 -10.35
C VAL A 22 -5.47 6.50 -11.43
N ARG A 23 -5.00 5.30 -11.08
CA ARG A 23 -5.25 4.10 -11.89
C ARG A 23 -6.54 3.45 -11.43
N ASP A 24 -7.54 3.42 -12.30
CA ASP A 24 -8.88 2.92 -11.98
C ASP A 24 -9.00 1.41 -12.22
N ASP A 25 -8.03 0.66 -11.71
CA ASP A 25 -8.03 -0.80 -11.72
C ASP A 25 -8.11 -1.31 -10.28
N TYR A 26 -9.17 -2.04 -9.98
CA TYR A 26 -9.33 -2.66 -8.66
C TYR A 26 -8.32 -3.78 -8.40
N GLY A 27 -7.85 -4.46 -9.45
CA GLY A 27 -6.74 -5.41 -9.41
C GLY A 27 -6.98 -6.72 -8.61
N LEU A 28 -8.20 -6.99 -8.12
CA LEU A 28 -8.45 -8.16 -7.26
C LEU A 28 -8.14 -9.49 -7.96
N ARG A 29 -8.67 -9.68 -9.17
CA ARG A 29 -8.52 -10.96 -9.88
C ARG A 29 -7.07 -11.29 -10.23
N PRO A 30 -6.27 -10.35 -10.79
CA PRO A 30 -4.84 -10.58 -11.00
C PRO A 30 -4.10 -10.90 -9.70
N PHE A 31 -4.39 -10.16 -8.62
CA PHE A 31 -3.76 -10.40 -7.32
C PHE A 31 -4.08 -11.80 -6.77
N VAL A 32 -5.36 -12.21 -6.75
CA VAL A 32 -5.76 -13.53 -6.25
C VAL A 32 -5.08 -14.64 -7.07
N ARG A 33 -5.01 -14.50 -8.40
CA ARG A 33 -4.28 -15.47 -9.24
C ARG A 33 -2.80 -15.55 -8.92
N ALA A 34 -2.17 -14.41 -8.64
CA ALA A 34 -0.73 -14.33 -8.35
C ALA A 34 -0.35 -14.96 -7.01
N VAL A 35 -1.30 -15.11 -6.07
CA VAL A 35 -1.06 -15.63 -4.71
C VAL A 35 -1.78 -16.96 -4.44
N ALA A 36 -2.47 -17.54 -5.44
CA ALA A 36 -3.30 -18.72 -5.24
C ALA A 36 -2.53 -19.94 -4.69
N ASP A 37 -1.27 -20.09 -5.11
CA ASP A 37 -0.43 -21.20 -4.70
C ASP A 37 0.35 -20.95 -3.39
N ASP A 38 0.41 -19.67 -2.94
CA ASP A 38 1.10 -19.28 -1.70
C ASP A 38 0.40 -18.06 -1.07
N ILE A 39 -0.70 -18.30 -0.39
CA ILE A 39 -1.47 -17.25 0.29
C ILE A 39 -0.70 -16.66 1.47
N ASP A 40 0.11 -17.44 2.16
CA ASP A 40 0.88 -16.97 3.32
C ASP A 40 2.02 -16.03 2.90
N GLY A 41 2.65 -16.28 1.75
CA GLY A 41 3.65 -15.40 1.13
C GLY A 41 3.08 -14.24 0.32
N ARG A 42 1.77 -14.02 0.32
CA ARG A 42 1.06 -13.01 -0.49
C ARG A 42 1.59 -11.59 -0.41
N CYS A 43 2.23 -11.23 0.72
CA CYS A 43 2.75 -9.87 0.91
C CYS A 43 3.84 -9.51 -0.09
N VAL A 44 4.69 -10.48 -0.47
CA VAL A 44 5.71 -10.29 -1.52
C VAL A 44 5.05 -9.80 -2.81
N LYS A 45 4.04 -10.55 -3.27
CA LYS A 45 3.30 -10.22 -4.51
C LYS A 45 2.56 -8.89 -4.41
N CYS A 46 2.00 -8.58 -3.25
CA CYS A 46 1.37 -7.28 -3.00
C CYS A 46 2.37 -6.13 -3.12
N TYR A 47 3.56 -6.26 -2.56
CA TYR A 47 4.61 -5.26 -2.65
C TYR A 47 5.14 -5.12 -4.07
N GLU A 48 5.41 -6.23 -4.76
CA GLU A 48 5.80 -6.23 -6.16
C GLU A 48 4.80 -5.45 -7.02
N LEU A 49 3.52 -5.81 -6.99
CA LEU A 49 2.49 -5.15 -7.79
C LEU A 49 2.40 -3.63 -7.53
N ARG A 50 2.59 -3.20 -6.28
CA ARG A 50 2.48 -1.77 -5.91
C ARG A 50 3.73 -0.98 -6.23
N LEU A 51 4.90 -1.51 -5.88
CA LEU A 51 6.16 -0.79 -6.01
C LEU A 51 6.63 -0.74 -7.46
N TYR A 52 6.46 -1.81 -8.22
CA TYR A 52 6.73 -1.78 -9.66
C TYR A 52 5.79 -0.84 -10.41
N ALA A 53 4.51 -0.79 -10.02
CA ALA A 53 3.59 0.18 -10.62
C ALA A 53 3.97 1.62 -10.29
N ALA A 54 4.46 1.91 -9.07
CA ALA A 54 4.94 3.23 -8.70
C ALA A 54 6.24 3.60 -9.43
N ALA A 55 7.20 2.68 -9.49
CA ALA A 55 8.46 2.87 -10.20
C ALA A 55 8.23 3.08 -11.71
N GLN A 56 7.35 2.30 -12.33
CA GLN A 56 7.01 2.48 -13.75
C GLN A 56 6.30 3.81 -14.00
N ALA A 57 5.37 4.21 -13.12
CA ALA A 57 4.71 5.51 -13.25
C ALA A 57 5.70 6.67 -13.10
N ALA A 58 6.68 6.54 -12.21
CA ALA A 58 7.75 7.52 -12.07
C ALA A 58 8.62 7.60 -13.34
N LYS A 59 8.99 6.46 -13.92
CA LYS A 59 9.72 6.38 -15.18
C LYS A 59 8.98 7.06 -16.31
N ASP A 60 7.71 6.70 -16.49
CA ASP A 60 6.86 7.22 -17.58
C ASP A 60 6.60 8.73 -17.40
N GLY A 61 6.53 9.20 -16.17
CA GLY A 61 6.36 10.61 -15.82
C GLY A 61 7.65 11.43 -15.79
N GLY A 62 8.82 10.83 -16.02
CA GLY A 62 10.11 11.51 -15.99
C GLY A 62 10.52 11.98 -14.59
N PHE A 63 10.10 11.30 -13.54
CA PHE A 63 10.51 11.61 -12.16
C PHE A 63 11.87 11.02 -11.85
N ASP A 64 12.65 11.73 -11.02
CA ASP A 64 14.00 11.30 -10.60
C ASP A 64 13.95 10.11 -9.63
N ALA A 65 12.88 10.01 -8.83
CA ALA A 65 12.75 8.97 -7.82
C ALA A 65 11.29 8.62 -7.55
N PHE A 66 11.09 7.46 -6.90
CA PHE A 66 9.79 7.05 -6.34
C PHE A 66 9.94 6.61 -4.89
N THR A 67 8.84 6.62 -4.16
CA THR A 67 8.73 6.08 -2.81
C THR A 67 7.33 5.50 -2.58
N SER A 68 7.03 5.06 -1.34
CA SER A 68 5.72 4.55 -0.99
C SER A 68 5.30 4.93 0.42
N SER A 69 4.05 5.34 0.58
CA SER A 69 3.44 5.56 1.89
C SER A 69 3.30 4.27 2.73
N LEU A 70 3.55 3.10 2.16
CA LEU A 70 3.58 1.83 2.93
C LEU A 70 4.67 1.82 4.00
N PHE A 71 5.74 2.61 3.83
CA PHE A 71 6.85 2.71 4.78
C PHE A 71 6.50 3.40 6.11
N ILE A 72 5.30 4.00 6.22
CA ILE A 72 4.79 4.53 7.49
C ILE A 72 4.18 3.44 8.39
N SER A 73 3.77 2.31 7.83
CA SER A 73 3.02 1.30 8.57
C SER A 73 3.92 0.37 9.37
N PRO A 74 3.76 0.27 10.71
CA PRO A 74 4.50 -0.69 11.52
C PRO A 74 4.02 -2.15 11.34
N TYR A 75 2.94 -2.36 10.59
CA TYR A 75 2.34 -3.67 10.35
C TYR A 75 2.80 -4.33 9.05
N GLN A 76 3.59 -3.62 8.23
CA GLN A 76 4.18 -4.18 7.03
C GLN A 76 5.52 -4.85 7.36
N ASN A 77 5.89 -5.88 6.59
CA ASN A 77 7.25 -6.39 6.65
C ASN A 77 8.19 -5.40 5.98
N HIS A 78 8.81 -4.56 6.79
CA HIS A 78 9.58 -3.39 6.35
C HIS A 78 10.80 -3.77 5.52
N GLU A 79 11.54 -4.80 5.93
CA GLU A 79 12.73 -5.27 5.22
C GLU A 79 12.35 -5.80 3.84
N LEU A 80 11.36 -6.68 3.78
CA LEU A 80 10.86 -7.21 2.52
C LEU A 80 10.32 -6.12 1.59
N LEU A 81 9.61 -5.13 2.14
CA LEU A 81 9.10 -3.99 1.38
C LEU A 81 10.24 -3.18 0.77
N ARG A 82 11.29 -2.94 1.55
CA ARG A 82 12.51 -2.23 1.11
C ARG A 82 13.23 -3.00 0.01
N ASP A 83 13.41 -4.31 0.19
CA ASP A 83 14.10 -5.15 -0.79
C ASP A 83 13.36 -5.19 -2.14
N VAL A 84 12.03 -5.26 -2.11
CA VAL A 84 11.21 -5.18 -3.33
C VAL A 84 11.34 -3.80 -3.98
N ALA A 85 11.39 -2.72 -3.19
CA ALA A 85 11.52 -1.37 -3.73
C ALA A 85 12.87 -1.15 -4.45
N TYR A 86 13.97 -1.67 -3.87
CA TYR A 86 15.28 -1.61 -4.53
C TYR A 86 15.32 -2.42 -5.82
N ARG A 87 14.73 -3.62 -5.85
CA ARG A 87 14.61 -4.39 -7.09
C ARG A 87 13.80 -3.64 -8.16
N ALA A 88 12.69 -3.03 -7.77
CA ALA A 88 11.89 -2.22 -8.70
C ALA A 88 12.69 -1.02 -9.25
N ALA A 89 13.51 -0.37 -8.42
CA ALA A 89 14.40 0.70 -8.83
C ALA A 89 15.45 0.23 -9.85
N GLU A 90 16.10 -0.90 -9.57
CA GLU A 90 17.11 -1.48 -10.45
C GLU A 90 16.53 -1.84 -11.81
N GLU A 91 15.38 -2.52 -11.85
CA GLU A 91 14.74 -2.96 -13.11
C GLU A 91 14.15 -1.81 -13.93
N THR A 92 13.64 -0.76 -13.28
CA THR A 92 13.06 0.39 -13.99
C THR A 92 14.06 1.48 -14.34
N GLY A 93 15.18 1.53 -13.62
CA GLY A 93 16.19 2.58 -13.75
C GLY A 93 15.78 3.89 -13.06
N VAL A 94 14.77 3.89 -12.18
CA VAL A 94 14.33 5.05 -11.39
C VAL A 94 14.77 4.88 -9.95
N GLN A 95 15.37 5.91 -9.36
CA GLN A 95 15.88 5.84 -7.99
C GLN A 95 14.75 5.57 -6.97
N PHE A 96 14.99 4.66 -6.03
CA PHE A 96 14.12 4.52 -4.87
C PHE A 96 14.56 5.46 -3.76
N TYR A 97 13.67 6.38 -3.36
CA TYR A 97 13.89 7.24 -2.19
C TYR A 97 13.39 6.50 -0.94
N TYR A 98 14.35 6.02 -0.13
CA TYR A 98 14.07 5.33 1.12
C TYR A 98 14.02 6.29 2.29
N GLU A 99 12.91 6.23 3.04
CA GLU A 99 12.76 6.87 4.33
C GLU A 99 11.91 5.98 5.24
N ASP A 100 12.34 5.82 6.50
CA ASP A 100 11.56 5.10 7.49
C ASP A 100 10.57 6.04 8.19
N PHE A 101 9.33 6.03 7.72
CA PHE A 101 8.27 6.87 8.25
C PHE A 101 7.55 6.27 9.47
N ARG A 102 7.93 5.08 9.96
CA ARG A 102 7.27 4.43 11.13
C ARG A 102 7.25 5.30 12.40
N PRO A 103 8.28 6.09 12.73
CA PRO A 103 8.22 7.02 13.86
C PRO A 103 7.05 8.01 13.77
N MET A 104 6.62 8.38 12.57
CA MET A 104 5.54 9.35 12.32
C MET A 104 4.14 8.69 12.27
N PHE A 105 4.04 7.38 12.45
CA PHE A 105 2.76 6.65 12.30
C PHE A 105 1.66 7.15 13.23
N ARG A 106 1.97 7.35 14.52
CA ARG A 106 0.99 7.80 15.51
C ARG A 106 0.53 9.23 15.25
N ASP A 107 1.46 10.11 14.92
CA ASP A 107 1.16 11.52 14.61
C ASP A 107 0.31 11.62 13.34
N GLY A 108 0.67 10.85 12.31
CA GLY A 108 -0.13 10.74 11.09
C GLY A 108 -1.56 10.27 11.34
N GLN A 109 -1.74 9.26 12.21
CA GLN A 109 -3.08 8.80 12.59
C GLN A 109 -3.88 9.86 13.37
N THR A 110 -3.24 10.56 14.28
CA THR A 110 -3.88 11.65 15.05
C THR A 110 -4.32 12.75 14.10
N ARG A 111 -3.45 13.19 13.22
CA ARG A 111 -3.76 14.21 12.22
C ARG A 111 -4.89 13.80 11.27
N ALA A 112 -4.88 12.54 10.84
CA ALA A 112 -5.95 12.01 9.98
C ALA A 112 -7.33 12.03 10.68
N ARG A 113 -7.38 11.75 12.00
CA ARG A 113 -8.63 11.85 12.78
C ARG A 113 -9.09 13.30 12.94
N GLU A 114 -8.18 14.22 13.22
CA GLU A 114 -8.49 15.66 13.33
C GLU A 114 -9.07 16.21 12.03
N LEU A 115 -8.58 15.73 10.88
CA LEU A 115 -9.07 16.10 9.56
C LEU A 115 -10.33 15.36 9.13
N GLY A 116 -10.85 14.46 9.97
CA GLY A 116 -12.04 13.66 9.64
C GLY A 116 -11.81 12.62 8.53
N PHE A 117 -10.57 12.22 8.29
CA PHE A 117 -10.24 11.26 7.25
C PHE A 117 -10.71 9.85 7.58
N TYR A 118 -10.98 9.10 6.53
CA TYR A 118 -11.26 7.68 6.67
C TYR A 118 -10.03 6.93 7.22
N ILE A 119 -10.20 6.29 8.38
CA ILE A 119 -9.14 5.51 9.02
C ILE A 119 -9.28 4.04 8.63
N GLN A 120 -8.31 3.56 7.88
CA GLN A 120 -8.28 2.16 7.46
C GLN A 120 -8.05 1.21 8.65
N LYS A 121 -8.73 0.06 8.63
CA LYS A 121 -8.70 -0.94 9.70
C LYS A 121 -7.74 -2.10 9.42
N TYR A 122 -7.30 -2.27 8.19
CA TYR A 122 -6.38 -3.31 7.70
C TYR A 122 -5.65 -2.81 6.43
N CYS A 123 -4.68 -3.55 5.91
CA CYS A 123 -3.85 -3.10 4.78
C CYS A 123 -4.59 -2.97 3.42
N GLY A 124 -5.81 -3.52 3.31
CA GLY A 124 -6.64 -3.50 2.09
C GLY A 124 -6.62 -4.79 1.29
N CYS A 125 -5.85 -5.76 1.72
CA CYS A 125 -5.83 -7.11 1.15
C CYS A 125 -7.09 -7.89 1.60
N VAL A 126 -7.73 -8.61 0.69
CA VAL A 126 -8.91 -9.43 0.98
C VAL A 126 -8.65 -10.50 2.05
N PHE A 127 -7.46 -11.09 2.05
CA PHE A 127 -7.05 -12.06 3.08
C PHE A 127 -6.86 -11.41 4.46
N SER A 128 -6.27 -10.21 4.52
CA SER A 128 -6.16 -9.45 5.78
C SER A 128 -7.52 -8.98 6.29
N GLU A 129 -8.48 -8.74 5.41
CA GLU A 129 -9.87 -8.49 5.79
C GLU A 129 -10.49 -9.71 6.46
N GLN A 130 -10.33 -10.86 5.83
CA GLN A 130 -10.77 -12.14 6.38
C GLN A 130 -10.15 -12.41 7.75
N GLU A 131 -8.84 -12.31 7.88
CA GLU A 131 -8.10 -12.50 9.14
C GLU A 131 -8.58 -11.56 10.26
N ARG A 132 -8.96 -10.34 9.90
CA ARG A 132 -9.43 -9.36 10.86
C ARG A 132 -10.86 -9.61 11.35
N TYR A 133 -11.74 -10.04 10.47
CA TYR A 133 -13.18 -10.11 10.75
C TYR A 133 -13.72 -11.52 10.95
N GLN A 134 -13.06 -12.53 10.41
CA GLN A 134 -13.36 -13.92 10.69
C GLN A 134 -12.56 -14.37 11.91
N LYS A 135 -13.22 -14.44 13.05
CA LYS A 135 -12.66 -15.15 14.21
C LYS A 135 -12.53 -16.62 13.82
N PRO A 136 -11.39 -17.28 14.11
CA PRO A 136 -11.32 -18.73 13.93
C PRO A 136 -12.48 -19.35 14.70
N ASN A 137 -13.29 -20.20 14.03
CA ASN A 137 -14.33 -20.96 14.67
C ASN A 137 -13.68 -21.68 15.86
N ARG A 138 -14.04 -21.29 17.08
CA ARG A 138 -13.81 -22.13 18.25
C ARG A 138 -14.63 -23.39 18.00
N ILE A 139 -13.99 -24.43 17.50
CA ILE A 139 -14.54 -25.76 17.55
C ILE A 139 -14.71 -26.03 19.05
N LEU A 140 -15.96 -25.94 19.52
CA LEU A 140 -16.33 -26.39 20.84
C LEU A 140 -15.99 -27.88 20.89
N ARG A 141 -14.89 -28.20 21.58
CA ARG A 141 -14.59 -29.58 21.96
C ARG A 141 -15.45 -29.94 23.15
#